data_411b7d3f48bf49ea4b6ab820a01473cc
#
_entry.id   411b7d3f48bf49ea4b6ab820a01473cc
#
_cell.length_a   1.000
_cell.length_b   1.000
_cell.length_c   1.000
_cell.angle_alpha   90.00
_cell.angle_beta   90.00
_cell.angle_gamma   90.00
#
_symmetry.space_group_name_H-M   'P 1'
#
loop_
_entity.id
_entity.type
_entity.pdbx_description
1 polymer ?
#
loop_
_entity_poly.entity_id
_entity_poly.type
_entity_poly.pdbx_seq_one_letter_code
_entity_poly.pdbx_strand_id
1 'polypeptide(L)'
;MEVSSSILNVDNKNYIESFYRLETAHVDYFHIDVMDGEFVENNNVDLMIKYTDTLKNITNIPLSIHLMCNDVKKYVDIFSASNPRIIYFHYEAFHNDNEILSMINYIKNENIMVGIAVNPETNISKIYNFLPYVHNVLIMSVHPGKGGQPFIEDTIKKIVTLKKYITDKLFENFIEIDGGINYDTALKCKQAGSDSIVVGSFLINSKDYPFTVNKLKNL
;
A
#
# COMPACT_ATOMS: atom_id res chain seq x y z
N MET A 1 9.42 4.01 -11.94
CA MET A 1 8.26 3.69 -11.10
C MET A 1 8.77 3.11 -9.79
N GLU A 2 8.26 3.52 -8.64
CA GLU A 2 8.64 2.94 -7.34
C GLU A 2 8.05 1.54 -7.16
N VAL A 3 8.75 0.70 -6.40
CA VAL A 3 8.37 -0.70 -6.13
C VAL A 3 8.34 -0.92 -4.63
N SER A 4 7.14 -1.01 -4.07
CA SER A 4 6.88 -1.44 -2.69
C SER A 4 6.77 -2.96 -2.64
N SER A 5 7.43 -3.61 -1.69
CA SER A 5 7.30 -5.06 -1.51
C SER A 5 6.30 -5.39 -0.41
N SER A 6 5.15 -5.98 -0.75
CA SER A 6 4.27 -6.56 0.28
C SER A 6 4.95 -7.78 0.91
N ILE A 7 4.98 -7.79 2.23
CA ILE A 7 5.54 -8.89 3.03
C ILE A 7 4.48 -9.89 3.49
N LEU A 8 3.24 -9.74 3.05
CA LEU A 8 2.11 -10.59 3.44
C LEU A 8 2.35 -12.08 3.19
N ASN A 9 3.01 -12.41 2.08
CA ASN A 9 3.24 -13.78 1.65
C ASN A 9 4.66 -14.31 1.96
N VAL A 10 5.40 -13.64 2.84
CA VAL A 10 6.72 -14.09 3.27
C VAL A 10 6.58 -15.32 4.17
N ASP A 11 7.46 -16.31 3.98
CA ASP A 11 7.48 -17.52 4.82
C ASP A 11 7.79 -17.18 6.28
N ASN A 12 6.85 -17.47 7.18
CA ASN A 12 6.95 -17.19 8.61
C ASN A 12 8.17 -17.84 9.29
N LYS A 13 8.73 -18.90 8.71
CA LYS A 13 9.89 -19.58 9.27
C LYS A 13 11.21 -18.91 8.88
N ASN A 14 11.24 -18.26 7.71
CA ASN A 14 12.45 -17.69 7.11
C ASN A 14 12.28 -16.20 6.75
N TYR A 15 11.39 -15.47 7.46
CA TYR A 15 11.05 -14.09 7.12
C TYR A 15 12.25 -13.14 7.20
N ILE A 16 13.17 -13.34 8.13
CA ILE A 16 14.37 -12.50 8.27
C ILE A 16 15.24 -12.58 7.01
N GLU A 17 15.49 -13.81 6.49
CA GLU A 17 16.23 -14.00 5.26
C GLU A 17 15.52 -13.31 4.08
N SER A 18 14.18 -13.45 4.02
CA SER A 18 13.39 -12.80 2.99
C SER A 18 13.52 -11.27 3.06
N PHE A 19 13.54 -10.68 4.25
CA PHE A 19 13.71 -9.24 4.42
C PHE A 19 15.07 -8.76 3.93
N TYR A 20 16.16 -9.46 4.28
CA TYR A 20 17.50 -9.14 3.75
C TYR A 20 17.58 -9.28 2.22
N ARG A 21 16.93 -10.29 1.66
CA ARG A 21 16.87 -10.46 0.19
C ARG A 21 16.11 -9.31 -0.48
N LEU A 22 15.01 -8.83 0.11
CA LEU A 22 14.25 -7.68 -0.38
C LEU A 22 15.06 -6.37 -0.24
N GLU A 23 15.76 -6.18 0.87
CA GLU A 23 16.66 -5.05 1.06
C GLU A 23 17.78 -5.03 0.01
N THR A 24 18.46 -6.17 -0.20
CA THR A 24 19.48 -6.33 -1.23
C THR A 24 18.95 -6.12 -2.65
N ALA A 25 17.66 -6.40 -2.88
CA ALA A 25 17.00 -6.11 -4.15
C ALA A 25 16.66 -4.62 -4.34
N HIS A 26 16.90 -3.78 -3.31
CA HIS A 26 16.65 -2.34 -3.34
C HIS A 26 15.18 -2.00 -3.65
N VAL A 27 14.23 -2.66 -2.97
CA VAL A 27 12.84 -2.20 -2.96
C VAL A 27 12.77 -0.79 -2.38
N ASP A 28 11.80 0.01 -2.79
CA ASP A 28 11.68 1.40 -2.32
C ASP A 28 10.98 1.47 -0.96
N TYR A 29 10.05 0.51 -0.69
CA TYR A 29 9.32 0.38 0.57
C TYR A 29 9.11 -1.09 0.94
N PHE A 30 9.05 -1.35 2.25
CA PHE A 30 8.36 -2.52 2.78
C PHE A 30 6.88 -2.18 3.01
N HIS A 31 5.98 -2.88 2.34
CA HIS A 31 4.54 -2.69 2.46
C HIS A 31 3.95 -3.71 3.43
N ILE A 32 3.31 -3.21 4.49
CA ILE A 32 2.83 -3.96 5.63
C ILE A 32 1.29 -3.99 5.60
N ASP A 33 0.73 -5.10 5.16
CA ASP A 33 -0.72 -5.31 5.07
C ASP A 33 -1.29 -5.75 6.42
N VAL A 34 -1.94 -4.85 7.15
CA VAL A 34 -2.53 -5.09 8.47
C VAL A 34 -4.01 -5.41 8.33
N MET A 35 -4.42 -6.56 8.84
CA MET A 35 -5.79 -7.08 8.78
C MET A 35 -6.30 -7.38 10.18
N ASP A 36 -7.46 -6.83 10.55
CA ASP A 36 -8.01 -6.94 11.92
C ASP A 36 -9.01 -8.08 12.15
N GLY A 37 -9.47 -8.73 11.07
CA GLY A 37 -10.52 -9.74 11.14
C GLY A 37 -11.94 -9.18 11.21
N GLU A 38 -12.10 -7.85 11.13
CA GLU A 38 -13.39 -7.15 11.16
C GLU A 38 -13.66 -6.43 9.84
N PHE A 39 -12.69 -5.68 9.32
CA PHE A 39 -12.79 -5.06 7.99
C PHE A 39 -12.65 -6.10 6.87
N VAL A 40 -11.80 -7.08 7.08
CA VAL A 40 -11.61 -8.27 6.23
C VAL A 40 -11.61 -9.53 7.11
N GLU A 41 -11.90 -10.72 6.53
CA GLU A 41 -12.02 -11.97 7.28
C GLU A 41 -10.74 -12.42 7.99
N ASN A 42 -9.57 -12.11 7.39
CA ASN A 42 -8.28 -12.51 7.93
C ASN A 42 -7.83 -11.55 9.05
N ASN A 43 -7.13 -12.11 10.03
CA ASN A 43 -6.44 -11.36 11.07
C ASN A 43 -4.96 -11.73 11.10
N ASN A 44 -4.08 -10.74 11.00
CA ASN A 44 -2.63 -10.93 11.03
C ASN A 44 -1.90 -9.89 11.91
N VAL A 45 -2.62 -9.15 12.73
CA VAL A 45 -2.09 -8.01 13.50
C VAL A 45 -0.81 -8.36 14.25
N ASP A 46 -0.83 -9.42 15.08
CA ASP A 46 0.33 -9.80 15.88
C ASP A 46 1.55 -10.14 15.03
N LEU A 47 1.33 -10.79 13.88
CA LEU A 47 2.38 -11.12 12.95
C LEU A 47 2.98 -9.86 12.30
N MET A 48 2.14 -8.91 11.90
CA MET A 48 2.59 -7.66 11.29
C MET A 48 3.31 -6.76 12.29
N ILE A 49 2.90 -6.73 13.55
CA ILE A 49 3.65 -6.06 14.63
C ILE A 49 5.06 -6.65 14.74
N LYS A 50 5.17 -7.98 14.85
CA LYS A 50 6.46 -8.68 14.91
C LYS A 50 7.35 -8.37 13.70
N TYR A 51 6.78 -8.37 12.48
CA TYR A 51 7.53 -8.11 11.26
C TYR A 51 8.00 -6.66 11.20
N THR A 52 7.14 -5.72 11.56
CA THR A 52 7.44 -4.30 11.58
C THR A 52 8.55 -3.98 12.58
N ASP A 53 8.51 -4.56 13.79
CA ASP A 53 9.57 -4.43 14.80
C ASP A 53 10.89 -5.01 14.31
N THR A 54 10.84 -6.13 13.61
CA THR A 54 12.06 -6.72 13.02
C THR A 54 12.65 -5.81 11.94
N LEU A 55 11.83 -5.37 10.98
CA LEU A 55 12.28 -4.49 9.90
C LEU A 55 12.89 -3.19 10.42
N LYS A 56 12.28 -2.55 11.41
CA LYS A 56 12.79 -1.34 12.04
C LYS A 56 14.25 -1.50 12.56
N ASN A 57 14.62 -2.71 12.95
CA ASN A 57 15.94 -2.99 13.52
C ASN A 57 16.99 -3.45 12.48
N ILE A 58 16.58 -3.91 11.32
CA ILE A 58 17.49 -4.52 10.34
C ILE A 58 17.64 -3.75 9.04
N THR A 59 16.77 -2.76 8.77
CA THR A 59 16.81 -2.01 7.50
C THR A 59 16.52 -0.52 7.70
N ASN A 60 17.03 0.29 6.76
CA ASN A 60 16.68 1.71 6.63
C ASN A 60 15.65 1.96 5.50
N ILE A 61 15.20 0.91 4.80
CA ILE A 61 14.13 1.06 3.80
C ILE A 61 12.85 1.48 4.52
N PRO A 62 12.16 2.54 4.05
CA PRO A 62 10.99 3.05 4.72
C PRO A 62 9.83 2.04 4.72
N LEU A 63 9.01 2.12 5.78
CA LEU A 63 7.82 1.30 5.94
C LEU A 63 6.59 2.03 5.42
N SER A 64 5.74 1.31 4.71
CA SER A 64 4.42 1.72 4.24
C SER A 64 3.38 0.83 4.92
N ILE A 65 2.55 1.38 5.79
CA ILE A 65 1.54 0.62 6.53
C ILE A 65 0.20 0.74 5.84
N HIS A 66 -0.41 -0.38 5.49
CA HIS A 66 -1.73 -0.43 4.88
C HIS A 66 -2.74 -1.07 5.85
N LEU A 67 -3.64 -0.25 6.37
CA LEU A 67 -4.61 -0.64 7.39
C LEU A 67 -5.93 -1.09 6.73
N MET A 68 -6.15 -2.39 6.65
CA MET A 68 -7.43 -3.03 6.34
C MET A 68 -8.17 -3.32 7.66
N CYS A 69 -8.60 -2.25 8.35
CA CYS A 69 -9.07 -2.28 9.72
C CYS A 69 -10.28 -1.36 9.92
N ASN A 70 -11.23 -1.77 10.78
CA ASN A 70 -12.38 -0.95 11.15
C ASN A 70 -11.99 0.12 12.18
N ASP A 71 -11.29 -0.25 13.25
CA ASP A 71 -10.79 0.72 14.24
C ASP A 71 -9.43 1.28 13.80
N VAL A 72 -9.45 2.14 12.77
CA VAL A 72 -8.25 2.73 12.17
C VAL A 72 -7.38 3.42 13.22
N LYS A 73 -8.01 4.16 14.18
CA LYS A 73 -7.27 4.90 15.21
C LYS A 73 -6.40 3.99 16.07
N LYS A 74 -6.95 2.88 16.55
CA LYS A 74 -6.21 1.89 17.35
C LYS A 74 -4.95 1.41 16.62
N TYR A 75 -5.05 1.11 15.33
CA TYR A 75 -3.93 0.58 14.57
C TYR A 75 -2.94 1.67 14.14
N VAL A 76 -3.38 2.91 13.95
CA VAL A 76 -2.48 4.05 13.82
C VAL A 76 -1.62 4.18 15.09
N ASP A 77 -2.23 4.12 16.30
CA ASP A 77 -1.51 4.21 17.58
C ASP A 77 -0.44 3.10 17.70
N ILE A 78 -0.77 1.88 17.31
CA ILE A 78 0.15 0.72 17.35
C ILE A 78 1.31 0.89 16.37
N PHE A 79 1.03 1.19 15.12
CA PHE A 79 2.05 1.15 14.05
C PHE A 79 2.85 2.46 13.94
N SER A 80 2.36 3.59 14.46
CA SER A 80 3.13 4.85 14.52
C SER A 80 4.42 4.70 15.32
N ALA A 81 4.46 3.79 16.32
CA ALA A 81 5.65 3.48 17.10
C ALA A 81 6.84 2.97 16.25
N SER A 82 6.58 2.44 15.06
CA SER A 82 7.62 2.02 14.11
C SER A 82 8.16 3.15 13.24
N ASN A 83 7.63 4.37 13.38
CA ASN A 83 7.97 5.54 12.57
C ASN A 83 7.87 5.27 11.05
N PRO A 84 6.72 4.79 10.55
CA PRO A 84 6.56 4.51 9.13
C PRO A 84 6.61 5.80 8.32
N ARG A 85 7.00 5.68 7.04
CA ARG A 85 6.98 6.83 6.13
C ARG A 85 5.55 7.26 5.80
N ILE A 86 4.64 6.28 5.65
CA ILE A 86 3.24 6.51 5.27
C ILE A 86 2.32 5.48 5.91
N ILE A 87 1.13 5.92 6.29
CA ILE A 87 0.01 5.05 6.69
C ILE A 87 -1.14 5.27 5.71
N TYR A 88 -1.61 4.18 5.12
CA TYR A 88 -2.84 4.11 4.33
C TYR A 88 -3.97 3.56 5.19
N PHE A 89 -5.13 4.19 5.09
CA PHE A 89 -6.39 3.67 5.61
C PHE A 89 -7.43 3.62 4.49
N HIS A 90 -8.39 2.72 4.61
CA HIS A 90 -9.47 2.59 3.63
C HIS A 90 -10.52 3.68 3.80
N TYR A 91 -10.94 4.29 2.67
CA TYR A 91 -12.10 5.19 2.61
C TYR A 91 -13.35 4.51 3.21
N GLU A 92 -13.51 3.22 2.95
CA GLU A 92 -14.66 2.40 3.34
C GLU A 92 -14.72 2.08 4.84
N ALA A 93 -13.66 2.36 5.61
CA ALA A 93 -13.64 2.20 7.06
C ALA A 93 -14.39 3.31 7.81
N PHE A 94 -14.89 4.34 7.11
CA PHE A 94 -15.50 5.53 7.71
C PHE A 94 -16.93 5.74 7.21
N HIS A 95 -17.74 6.37 8.04
CA HIS A 95 -19.16 6.61 7.75
C HIS A 95 -19.43 8.00 7.16
N ASN A 96 -18.53 8.96 7.36
CA ASN A 96 -18.68 10.34 6.88
C ASN A 96 -17.34 11.06 6.69
N ASP A 97 -17.38 12.13 5.90
CA ASP A 97 -16.20 12.92 5.53
C ASP A 97 -15.48 13.56 6.74
N ASN A 98 -16.20 13.91 7.80
CA ASN A 98 -15.59 14.54 9.00
C ASN A 98 -14.70 13.53 9.76
N GLU A 99 -15.10 12.28 9.84
CA GLU A 99 -14.28 11.22 10.44
C GLU A 99 -13.00 11.02 9.64
N ILE A 100 -13.07 11.00 8.30
CA ILE A 100 -11.91 10.88 7.42
C ILE A 100 -10.95 12.07 7.63
N LEU A 101 -11.46 13.31 7.62
CA LEU A 101 -10.63 14.49 7.83
C LEU A 101 -9.98 14.50 9.22
N SER A 102 -10.70 14.05 10.24
CA SER A 102 -10.17 13.91 11.60
C SER A 102 -9.04 12.89 11.66
N MET A 103 -9.18 11.75 10.96
CA MET A 103 -8.14 10.72 10.89
C MET A 103 -6.91 11.20 10.11
N ILE A 104 -7.10 11.89 9.00
CA ILE A 104 -6.01 12.52 8.24
C ILE A 104 -5.19 13.45 9.15
N ASN A 105 -5.86 14.31 9.90
CA ASN A 105 -5.19 15.23 10.84
C ASN A 105 -4.49 14.46 11.97
N TYR A 106 -5.13 13.39 12.47
CA TYR A 106 -4.56 12.56 13.52
C TYR A 106 -3.22 11.94 13.08
N ILE A 107 -3.16 11.31 11.91
CA ILE A 107 -1.92 10.72 11.37
C ILE A 107 -0.85 11.79 11.10
N LYS A 108 -1.26 12.96 10.57
CA LYS A 108 -0.31 14.07 10.33
C LYS A 108 0.33 14.59 11.60
N ASN A 109 -0.40 14.61 12.71
CA ASN A 109 0.15 15.04 14.01
C ASN A 109 1.24 14.09 14.54
N GLU A 110 1.27 12.83 14.08
CA GLU A 110 2.36 11.89 14.33
C GLU A 110 3.57 12.10 13.40
N ASN A 111 3.57 13.14 12.55
CA ASN A 111 4.57 13.41 11.51
C ASN A 111 4.70 12.29 10.45
N ILE A 112 3.62 11.59 10.18
CA ILE A 112 3.54 10.49 9.20
C ILE A 112 2.77 10.98 7.97
N MET A 113 3.23 10.59 6.78
CA MET A 113 2.49 10.84 5.54
C MET A 113 1.18 10.06 5.54
N VAL A 114 0.14 10.65 4.97
CA VAL A 114 -1.20 10.03 4.91
C VAL A 114 -1.49 9.56 3.51
N GLY A 115 -1.92 8.31 3.38
CA GLY A 115 -2.51 7.75 2.19
C GLY A 115 -3.96 7.35 2.41
N ILE A 116 -4.77 7.45 1.37
CA ILE A 116 -6.15 6.93 1.36
C ILE A 116 -6.24 5.75 0.40
N ALA A 117 -6.72 4.61 0.88
CA ALA A 117 -6.95 3.41 0.08
C ALA A 117 -8.41 3.32 -0.37
N VAL A 118 -8.64 2.78 -1.57
CA VAL A 118 -10.00 2.56 -2.10
C VAL A 118 -10.15 1.17 -2.69
N ASN A 119 -11.27 0.53 -2.36
CA ASN A 119 -11.63 -0.79 -2.87
C ASN A 119 -11.92 -0.77 -4.39
N PRO A 120 -11.86 -1.94 -5.07
CA PRO A 120 -12.15 -2.03 -6.50
C PRO A 120 -13.53 -1.47 -6.88
N GLU A 121 -14.56 -1.68 -6.05
CA GLU A 121 -15.95 -1.24 -6.29
C GLU A 121 -16.18 0.24 -6.01
N THR A 122 -15.34 0.86 -5.20
CA THR A 122 -15.51 2.27 -4.80
C THR A 122 -15.22 3.20 -5.96
N ASN A 123 -16.17 4.05 -6.31
CA ASN A 123 -15.95 5.08 -7.32
C ASN A 123 -14.89 6.07 -6.84
N ILE A 124 -13.86 6.27 -7.65
CA ILE A 124 -12.71 7.11 -7.30
C ILE A 124 -13.08 8.57 -6.99
N SER A 125 -14.18 9.07 -7.54
CA SER A 125 -14.65 10.44 -7.27
C SER A 125 -15.04 10.69 -5.81
N LYS A 126 -15.31 9.63 -5.03
CA LYS A 126 -15.65 9.75 -3.61
C LYS A 126 -14.49 10.30 -2.77
N ILE A 127 -13.25 10.15 -3.23
CA ILE A 127 -12.08 10.63 -2.49
C ILE A 127 -11.57 12.00 -2.97
N TYR A 128 -12.16 12.61 -3.98
CA TYR A 128 -11.67 13.86 -4.55
C TYR A 128 -11.55 15.01 -3.54
N ASN A 129 -12.48 15.09 -2.59
CA ASN A 129 -12.47 16.10 -1.54
C ASN A 129 -11.29 15.95 -0.56
N PHE A 130 -10.68 14.76 -0.48
CA PHE A 130 -9.59 14.47 0.44
C PHE A 130 -8.21 14.64 -0.20
N LEU A 131 -8.11 14.70 -1.54
CA LEU A 131 -6.83 14.80 -2.25
C LEU A 131 -5.96 15.97 -1.77
N PRO A 132 -6.50 17.16 -1.46
CA PRO A 132 -5.68 18.26 -0.92
C PRO A 132 -5.04 17.96 0.44
N TYR A 133 -5.52 16.94 1.13
CA TYR A 133 -5.12 16.63 2.51
C TYR A 133 -4.29 15.36 2.64
N VAL A 134 -4.19 14.53 1.60
CA VAL A 134 -3.41 13.29 1.60
C VAL A 134 -2.22 13.36 0.64
N HIS A 135 -1.19 12.57 0.89
CA HIS A 135 -0.02 12.50 0.03
C HIS A 135 -0.22 11.48 -1.11
N ASN A 136 -0.74 10.32 -0.77
CA ASN A 136 -0.87 9.22 -1.69
C ASN A 136 -2.32 8.71 -1.78
N VAL A 137 -2.64 8.09 -2.92
CA VAL A 137 -3.85 7.28 -3.10
C VAL A 137 -3.41 5.87 -3.43
N LEU A 138 -3.86 4.89 -2.64
CA LEU A 138 -3.69 3.46 -2.89
C LEU A 138 -4.95 2.92 -3.56
N ILE A 139 -4.84 2.51 -4.82
CA ILE A 139 -5.96 1.90 -5.54
C ILE A 139 -5.81 0.38 -5.46
N MET A 140 -6.79 -0.26 -4.83
CA MET A 140 -6.85 -1.72 -4.81
C MET A 140 -7.21 -2.26 -6.19
N SER A 141 -6.39 -3.16 -6.70
CA SER A 141 -6.63 -3.91 -7.93
C SER A 141 -7.00 -5.38 -7.68
N VAL A 142 -7.26 -5.70 -6.41
CA VAL A 142 -7.86 -6.95 -5.90
C VAL A 142 -8.77 -6.60 -4.73
N HIS A 143 -9.61 -7.52 -4.30
CA HIS A 143 -10.33 -7.36 -3.02
C HIS A 143 -9.33 -7.43 -1.86
N PRO A 144 -9.38 -6.49 -0.88
CA PRO A 144 -8.47 -6.51 0.26
C PRO A 144 -8.67 -7.78 1.10
N GLY A 145 -7.62 -8.15 1.88
CA GLY A 145 -7.69 -9.24 2.83
C GLY A 145 -6.98 -10.53 2.44
N LYS A 146 -6.52 -10.70 1.18
CA LYS A 146 -5.83 -11.92 0.73
C LYS A 146 -4.85 -11.62 -0.40
N GLY A 147 -3.63 -12.15 -0.27
CA GLY A 147 -2.63 -12.09 -1.34
C GLY A 147 -2.85 -13.09 -2.48
N GLY A 148 -2.14 -12.91 -3.59
CA GLY A 148 -2.10 -13.86 -4.72
C GLY A 148 -3.36 -13.90 -5.59
N GLN A 149 -4.21 -12.90 -5.51
CA GLN A 149 -5.41 -12.77 -6.34
C GLN A 149 -5.08 -12.26 -7.75
N PRO A 150 -5.92 -12.58 -8.76
CA PRO A 150 -5.78 -12.01 -10.10
C PRO A 150 -6.10 -10.50 -10.10
N PHE A 151 -5.39 -9.76 -10.95
CA PHE A 151 -5.59 -8.33 -11.15
C PHE A 151 -6.96 -8.02 -11.74
N ILE A 152 -7.66 -7.03 -11.20
CA ILE A 152 -8.96 -6.54 -11.70
C ILE A 152 -8.72 -5.48 -12.77
N GLU A 153 -8.93 -5.82 -14.04
CA GLU A 153 -8.60 -4.97 -15.20
C GLU A 153 -9.32 -3.60 -15.20
N ASP A 154 -10.52 -3.51 -14.64
CA ASP A 154 -11.24 -2.23 -14.55
C ASP A 154 -10.52 -1.18 -13.67
N THR A 155 -9.56 -1.59 -12.84
CA THR A 155 -8.70 -0.69 -12.07
C THR A 155 -7.91 0.27 -12.97
N ILE A 156 -7.54 -0.16 -14.17
CA ILE A 156 -6.81 0.69 -15.14
C ILE A 156 -7.60 1.97 -15.46
N LYS A 157 -8.92 1.85 -15.67
CA LYS A 157 -9.79 3.02 -15.92
C LYS A 157 -9.81 3.97 -14.72
N LYS A 158 -9.78 3.41 -13.50
CA LYS A 158 -9.76 4.19 -12.25
C LYS A 158 -8.46 4.97 -12.13
N ILE A 159 -7.31 4.35 -12.45
CA ILE A 159 -6.00 5.04 -12.47
C ILE A 159 -6.02 6.22 -13.44
N VAL A 160 -6.43 6.00 -14.70
CA VAL A 160 -6.52 7.05 -15.72
C VAL A 160 -7.42 8.20 -15.28
N THR A 161 -8.58 7.88 -14.69
CA THR A 161 -9.54 8.88 -14.21
C THR A 161 -8.96 9.72 -13.08
N LEU A 162 -8.30 9.08 -12.10
CA LEU A 162 -7.66 9.79 -10.99
C LEU A 162 -6.48 10.63 -11.46
N LYS A 163 -5.60 10.08 -12.32
CA LYS A 163 -4.42 10.82 -12.83
C LYS A 163 -4.84 12.08 -13.59
N LYS A 164 -5.89 11.96 -14.42
CA LYS A 164 -6.46 13.12 -15.11
C LYS A 164 -6.95 14.16 -14.11
N TYR A 165 -7.73 13.76 -13.10
CA TYR A 165 -8.26 14.70 -12.11
C TYR A 165 -7.14 15.41 -11.32
N ILE A 166 -6.13 14.67 -10.86
CA ILE A 166 -4.95 15.21 -10.16
C ILE A 166 -4.24 16.25 -11.04
N THR A 167 -4.01 15.92 -12.32
CA THR A 167 -3.35 16.81 -13.28
C THR A 167 -4.18 18.06 -13.55
N ASP A 168 -5.48 17.93 -13.80
CA ASP A 168 -6.39 19.05 -14.08
C ASP A 168 -6.51 20.02 -12.88
N LYS A 169 -6.34 19.51 -11.66
CA LYS A 169 -6.38 20.28 -10.40
C LYS A 169 -5.02 20.77 -9.92
N LEU A 170 -3.93 20.40 -10.58
CA LEU A 170 -2.56 20.69 -10.17
C LEU A 170 -2.23 20.17 -8.77
N PHE A 171 -2.75 19.00 -8.42
CA PHE A 171 -2.39 18.30 -7.19
C PHE A 171 -1.12 17.46 -7.39
N GLU A 172 -0.42 17.15 -6.30
CA GLU A 172 0.84 16.41 -6.29
C GLU A 172 0.70 14.99 -5.67
N ASN A 173 -0.54 14.46 -5.66
CA ASN A 173 -0.77 13.14 -5.08
C ASN A 173 -0.09 12.04 -5.88
N PHE A 174 0.52 11.11 -5.16
CA PHE A 174 1.12 9.89 -5.68
C PHE A 174 0.06 8.79 -5.82
N ILE A 175 0.05 8.07 -6.93
CA ILE A 175 -0.86 6.96 -7.18
C ILE A 175 -0.10 5.65 -7.06
N GLU A 176 -0.44 4.86 -6.05
CA GLU A 176 0.08 3.51 -5.81
C GLU A 176 -1.00 2.47 -6.10
N ILE A 177 -0.62 1.31 -6.66
CA ILE A 177 -1.54 0.23 -7.03
C ILE A 177 -1.17 -1.02 -6.27
N ASP A 178 -2.16 -1.64 -5.62
CA ASP A 178 -1.95 -2.87 -4.86
C ASP A 178 -2.89 -3.99 -5.31
N GLY A 179 -2.25 -5.12 -5.64
CA GLY A 179 -2.91 -6.38 -5.93
C GLY A 179 -2.68 -6.93 -7.34
N GLY A 180 -2.34 -8.22 -7.44
CA GLY A 180 -2.20 -8.93 -8.71
C GLY A 180 -1.08 -8.41 -9.62
N ILE A 181 -0.09 -7.72 -9.07
CA ILE A 181 0.99 -7.11 -9.84
C ILE A 181 2.01 -8.15 -10.32
N ASN A 182 2.28 -8.11 -11.62
CA ASN A 182 3.35 -8.79 -12.35
C ASN A 182 3.90 -7.84 -13.43
N TYR A 183 4.80 -8.28 -14.32
CA TYR A 183 5.37 -7.40 -15.34
C TYR A 183 4.33 -6.79 -16.28
N ASP A 184 3.32 -7.56 -16.69
CA ASP A 184 2.32 -7.10 -17.66
C ASP A 184 1.36 -6.10 -17.00
N THR A 185 0.86 -6.42 -15.79
CA THR A 185 -0.04 -5.54 -15.05
C THR A 185 0.68 -4.27 -14.57
N ALA A 186 1.95 -4.38 -14.16
CA ALA A 186 2.79 -3.24 -13.81
C ALA A 186 2.97 -2.26 -14.99
N LEU A 187 3.23 -2.79 -16.19
CA LEU A 187 3.33 -1.98 -17.41
C LEU A 187 2.02 -1.24 -17.72
N LYS A 188 0.88 -1.95 -17.61
CA LYS A 188 -0.45 -1.33 -17.78
C LYS A 188 -0.69 -0.22 -16.76
N CYS A 189 -0.37 -0.44 -15.48
CA CYS A 189 -0.51 0.55 -14.43
C CYS A 189 0.35 1.79 -14.70
N LYS A 190 1.62 1.61 -15.08
CA LYS A 190 2.52 2.70 -15.46
C LYS A 190 1.98 3.52 -16.62
N GLN A 191 1.52 2.86 -17.68
CA GLN A 191 0.93 3.52 -18.85
C GLN A 191 -0.36 4.29 -18.51
N ALA A 192 -1.11 3.82 -17.53
CA ALA A 192 -2.30 4.47 -17.00
C ALA A 192 -1.98 5.69 -16.11
N GLY A 193 -0.74 5.84 -15.65
CA GLY A 193 -0.27 6.99 -14.88
C GLY A 193 -0.04 6.71 -13.41
N SER A 194 0.15 5.45 -12.98
CA SER A 194 0.58 5.15 -11.61
C SER A 194 2.04 5.53 -11.41
N ASP A 195 2.37 5.94 -10.20
CA ASP A 195 3.71 6.37 -9.78
C ASP A 195 4.44 5.23 -9.05
N SER A 196 3.69 4.35 -8.37
CA SER A 196 4.20 3.22 -7.58
C SER A 196 3.31 1.97 -7.72
N ILE A 197 3.89 0.82 -7.41
CA ILE A 197 3.21 -0.49 -7.36
C ILE A 197 3.60 -1.26 -6.11
N VAL A 198 2.64 -1.97 -5.53
CA VAL A 198 2.88 -2.96 -4.47
C VAL A 198 2.96 -4.34 -5.08
N VAL A 199 4.09 -5.01 -4.87
CA VAL A 199 4.37 -6.33 -5.43
C VAL A 199 4.54 -7.34 -4.30
N GLY A 200 3.60 -8.28 -4.17
CA GLY A 200 3.63 -9.34 -3.17
C GLY A 200 4.11 -10.67 -3.75
N SER A 201 3.20 -11.61 -3.94
CA SER A 201 3.48 -13.00 -4.31
C SER A 201 4.36 -13.16 -5.57
N PHE A 202 4.23 -12.27 -6.55
CA PHE A 202 5.05 -12.31 -7.76
C PHE A 202 6.54 -12.13 -7.45
N LEU A 203 6.90 -11.19 -6.57
CA LEU A 203 8.28 -10.95 -6.15
C LEU A 203 8.76 -12.03 -5.18
N ILE A 204 7.95 -12.37 -4.16
CA ILE A 204 8.32 -13.37 -3.14
C ILE A 204 8.57 -14.75 -3.75
N ASN A 205 7.85 -15.12 -4.81
CA ASN A 205 8.06 -16.40 -5.53
C ASN A 205 9.13 -16.30 -6.63
N SER A 206 9.76 -15.15 -6.83
CA SER A 206 10.82 -14.99 -7.81
C SER A 206 12.11 -15.70 -7.35
N LYS A 207 12.85 -16.27 -8.32
CA LYS A 207 14.17 -16.85 -8.05
C LYS A 207 15.26 -15.79 -7.85
N ASP A 208 15.07 -14.60 -8.45
CA ASP A 208 16.03 -13.50 -8.46
C ASP A 208 15.31 -12.19 -8.15
N TYR A 209 15.33 -11.79 -6.87
CA TYR A 209 14.68 -10.56 -6.40
C TYR A 209 15.30 -9.30 -7.02
N PRO A 210 16.64 -9.12 -7.02
CA PRO A 210 17.28 -7.96 -7.66
C PRO A 210 16.90 -7.79 -9.13
N PHE A 211 16.93 -8.86 -9.91
CA PHE A 211 16.52 -8.83 -11.31
C PHE A 211 15.05 -8.43 -11.45
N THR A 212 14.16 -9.01 -10.63
CA THR A 212 12.73 -8.76 -10.71
C THR A 212 12.40 -7.31 -10.34
N VAL A 213 12.96 -6.79 -9.25
CA VAL A 213 12.78 -5.40 -8.83
C VAL A 213 13.33 -4.42 -9.86
N ASN A 214 14.57 -4.65 -10.34
CA ASN A 214 15.16 -3.79 -11.35
C ASN A 214 14.33 -3.76 -12.64
N LYS A 215 13.81 -4.90 -13.09
CA LYS A 215 12.95 -4.98 -14.27
C LYS A 215 11.63 -4.22 -14.06
N LEU A 216 10.98 -4.33 -12.89
CA LEU A 216 9.76 -3.58 -12.56
C LEU A 216 10.01 -2.07 -12.52
N LYS A 217 11.10 -1.62 -11.94
CA LYS A 217 11.46 -0.19 -11.87
C LYS A 217 11.69 0.44 -13.24
N ASN A 218 12.20 -0.34 -14.20
CA ASN A 218 12.58 0.11 -15.54
C ASN A 218 11.57 -0.21 -16.66
N LEU A 219 10.35 -0.60 -16.32
CA LEU A 219 9.26 -0.81 -17.26
C LEU A 219 8.96 0.42 -18.10
#